data_35413ed5c1b856cf51102dc2f2427018
#
_entry.id   35413ed5c1b856cf51102dc2f2427018
#
_cell.length_a   1.000
_cell.length_b   1.000
_cell.length_c   1.000
_cell.angle_alpha   90.00
_cell.angle_beta   90.00
_cell.angle_gamma   90.00
#
_symmetry.space_group_name_H-M   'P 1'
#
loop_
_entity.id
_entity.type
_entity.pdbx_description
1 polymer ?
#
loop_
_entity_poly.entity_id
_entity_poly.type
_entity_poly.pdbx_seq_one_letter_code
_entity_poly.pdbx_strand_id
1 'polypeptide(L)'
;MLKGKKSLNKEKLKKACQSLQDNTINQYTPLRVAHRRANMVREKHIYKCNLKSVEGSIAALTIVAESGTYIKELITGDEGRTVPSISEMIGIPCEVKELDVIDVKGE
;
A
#
# COMPACT_ATOMS: atom_id res chain seq x y z
N MET A 1 6.63 0.87 -7.69
CA MET A 1 6.07 -0.04 -8.72
C MET A 1 5.61 -1.33 -8.06
N LEU A 2 4.42 -1.78 -8.35
CA LEU A 2 3.92 -3.03 -7.82
C LEU A 2 3.75 -4.06 -8.91
N LYS A 3 3.92 -5.34 -8.56
CA LYS A 3 3.76 -6.45 -9.46
C LYS A 3 2.76 -7.43 -8.86
N GLY A 4 1.70 -7.73 -9.63
CA GLY A 4 0.73 -8.75 -9.24
C GLY A 4 1.13 -10.11 -9.77
N LYS A 5 0.59 -11.16 -9.17
CA LYS A 5 0.83 -12.53 -9.64
C LYS A 5 0.07 -12.86 -10.92
N LYS A 6 -0.90 -12.01 -11.27
CA LYS A 6 -1.69 -12.10 -12.48
C LYS A 6 -1.75 -10.75 -13.14
N SER A 7 -2.30 -10.68 -14.37
CA SER A 7 -2.53 -9.40 -15.02
C SER A 7 -3.41 -8.54 -14.14
N LEU A 8 -3.02 -7.27 -13.99
CA LEU A 8 -3.72 -6.33 -13.14
C LEU A 8 -4.87 -5.67 -13.89
N ASN A 9 -5.97 -5.49 -13.20
CA ASN A 9 -7.13 -4.80 -13.75
C ASN A 9 -7.00 -3.31 -13.42
N LYS A 10 -6.89 -2.48 -14.45
CA LYS A 10 -6.73 -1.04 -14.30
C LYS A 10 -7.85 -0.41 -13.50
N GLU A 11 -9.09 -0.81 -13.78
CA GLU A 11 -10.27 -0.26 -13.08
C GLU A 11 -10.26 -0.60 -11.59
N LYS A 12 -9.92 -1.83 -11.25
CA LYS A 12 -9.83 -2.24 -9.84
C LYS A 12 -8.73 -1.49 -9.11
N LEU A 13 -7.55 -1.34 -9.74
CA LEU A 13 -6.45 -0.57 -9.16
C LEU A 13 -6.83 0.89 -8.98
N LYS A 14 -7.48 1.47 -9.97
CA LYS A 14 -7.92 2.86 -9.90
C LYS A 14 -8.90 3.06 -8.74
N LYS A 15 -9.86 2.16 -8.58
CA LYS A 15 -10.81 2.21 -7.47
C LYS A 15 -10.12 2.05 -6.12
N ALA A 16 -9.15 1.13 -6.03
CA ALA A 16 -8.39 0.93 -4.80
C ALA A 16 -7.63 2.20 -4.42
N CYS A 17 -6.96 2.81 -5.39
CA CYS A 17 -6.25 4.07 -5.15
C CYS A 17 -7.20 5.17 -4.69
N GLN A 18 -8.36 5.30 -5.32
CA GLN A 18 -9.36 6.29 -4.94
C GLN A 18 -9.88 6.05 -3.52
N SER A 19 -10.07 4.79 -3.14
CA SER A 19 -10.50 4.44 -1.78
C SER A 19 -9.48 4.81 -0.73
N LEU A 20 -8.20 4.69 -1.07
CA LEU A 20 -7.12 5.00 -0.12
C LEU A 20 -6.85 6.49 -0.02
N GLN A 21 -7.07 7.23 -1.12
CA GLN A 21 -6.76 8.66 -1.13
C GLN A 21 -7.57 9.41 -0.07
N ASP A 22 -6.85 10.19 0.75
CA ASP A 22 -7.40 10.98 1.84
C ASP A 22 -8.12 10.15 2.90
N ASN A 23 -7.68 8.91 3.08
CA ASN A 23 -8.22 8.01 4.11
C ASN A 23 -7.12 7.48 5.00
N THR A 24 -7.51 6.91 6.13
CA THR A 24 -6.57 6.27 7.05
C THR A 24 -6.56 4.76 6.86
N ILE A 25 -5.41 4.18 7.18
CA ILE A 25 -5.24 2.73 7.21
C ILE A 25 -4.76 2.31 8.58
N ASN A 26 -4.99 1.06 8.93
CA ASN A 26 -4.50 0.49 10.18
C ASN A 26 -3.38 -0.48 9.83
N GLN A 27 -2.20 -0.26 10.43
CA GLN A 27 -1.04 -1.10 10.20
C GLN A 27 -0.56 -1.69 11.52
N TYR A 28 -0.66 -3.01 11.64
CA TYR A 28 -0.04 -3.73 12.73
C TYR A 28 1.46 -3.79 12.44
N THR A 29 2.29 -3.91 13.47
CA THR A 29 3.73 -3.98 13.28
C THR A 29 4.08 -5.03 12.21
N PRO A 30 4.79 -4.66 11.13
CA PRO A 30 5.09 -5.60 10.06
C PRO A 30 5.92 -6.79 10.52
N LEU A 31 5.67 -7.95 9.93
CA LEU A 31 6.40 -9.17 10.27
C LEU A 31 7.91 -9.01 10.16
N ARG A 32 8.36 -8.30 9.12
CA ARG A 32 9.81 -8.11 8.88
C ARG A 32 10.54 -7.34 9.97
N VAL A 33 9.81 -6.58 10.80
CA VAL A 33 10.41 -5.80 11.90
C VAL A 33 9.83 -6.15 13.26
N ALA A 34 8.96 -7.15 13.35
CA ALA A 34 8.27 -7.51 14.58
C ALA A 34 9.24 -7.88 15.72
N HIS A 35 10.40 -8.40 15.38
CA HIS A 35 11.42 -8.77 16.38
C HIS A 35 12.16 -7.56 16.96
N ARG A 36 12.03 -6.39 16.34
CA ARG A 36 12.73 -5.17 16.76
C ARG A 36 11.79 -4.08 17.26
N ARG A 37 10.50 -4.24 17.08
CA ARG A 37 9.53 -3.23 17.44
C ARG A 37 8.38 -3.82 18.23
N ALA A 38 7.79 -3.00 19.10
CA ALA A 38 6.61 -3.42 19.84
C ALA A 38 5.46 -3.73 18.89
N ASN A 39 4.75 -4.82 19.17
CA ASN A 39 3.56 -5.17 18.40
C ASN A 39 2.43 -4.22 18.76
N MET A 40 2.01 -3.39 17.81
CA MET A 40 0.92 -2.46 18.02
C MET A 40 0.31 -2.07 16.69
N VAL A 41 -0.95 -1.65 16.72
CA VAL A 41 -1.63 -1.12 15.54
C VAL A 41 -1.37 0.37 15.49
N ARG A 42 -0.96 0.85 14.32
CA ARG A 42 -0.77 2.26 14.06
C ARG A 42 -1.74 2.71 12.98
N GLU A 43 -2.40 3.83 13.22
CA GLU A 43 -3.26 4.45 12.23
C GLU A 43 -2.43 5.44 11.43
N LYS A 44 -2.48 5.32 10.11
CA LYS A 44 -1.72 6.20 9.22
C LYS A 44 -2.61 6.78 8.15
N HIS A 45 -2.39 8.04 7.81
CA HIS A 45 -3.18 8.74 6.81
C HIS A 45 -2.51 8.67 5.44
N ILE A 46 -3.29 8.34 4.41
CA ILE A 46 -2.84 8.34 3.02
C ILE A 46 -3.39 9.59 2.38
N TYR A 47 -2.52 10.51 2.02
CA TYR A 47 -2.92 11.79 1.43
C TYR A 47 -3.23 11.67 -0.05
N LYS A 48 -2.40 10.94 -0.78
CA LYS A 48 -2.60 10.70 -2.21
C LYS A 48 -2.29 9.26 -2.57
N CYS A 49 -3.06 8.72 -3.47
CA CYS A 49 -2.77 7.43 -4.07
C CYS A 49 -3.30 7.49 -5.50
N ASN A 50 -2.39 7.57 -6.47
CA ASN A 50 -2.72 7.72 -7.87
C ASN A 50 -2.09 6.61 -8.70
N LEU A 51 -2.88 6.05 -9.60
CA LEU A 51 -2.37 5.08 -10.56
C LEU A 51 -1.74 5.84 -11.73
N LYS A 52 -0.44 5.58 -11.97
CA LYS A 52 0.27 6.20 -13.09
C LYS A 52 0.15 5.37 -14.36
N SER A 53 0.38 4.06 -14.25
CA SER A 53 0.33 3.19 -15.43
C SER A 53 0.14 1.73 -15.02
N VAL A 54 -0.40 0.94 -15.94
CA VAL A 54 -0.54 -0.51 -15.77
C VAL A 54 -0.12 -1.16 -17.08
N GLU A 55 0.80 -2.13 -16.99
CA GLU A 55 1.20 -2.95 -18.12
C GLU A 55 1.25 -4.40 -17.65
N GLY A 56 0.28 -5.21 -18.12
CA GLY A 56 0.19 -6.62 -17.72
C GLY A 56 0.05 -6.78 -16.23
N SER A 57 1.05 -7.35 -15.58
CA SER A 57 1.06 -7.57 -14.14
C SER A 57 1.81 -6.51 -13.35
N ILE A 58 2.28 -5.45 -14.02
CA ILE A 58 3.07 -4.39 -13.39
C ILE A 58 2.30 -3.08 -13.40
N ALA A 59 2.34 -2.38 -12.29
CA ALA A 59 1.71 -1.07 -12.17
C ALA A 59 2.62 -0.08 -11.46
N ALA A 60 2.53 1.17 -11.84
CA ALA A 60 3.23 2.26 -11.19
C ALA A 60 2.21 3.15 -10.47
N LEU A 61 2.46 3.43 -9.21
CA LEU A 61 1.59 4.25 -8.36
C LEU A 61 2.39 5.39 -7.76
N THR A 62 1.70 6.50 -7.51
CA THR A 62 2.24 7.58 -6.70
C THR A 62 1.49 7.59 -5.38
N ILE A 63 2.20 7.48 -4.28
CA ILE A 63 1.61 7.46 -2.94
C ILE A 63 2.27 8.53 -2.10
N VAL A 64 1.45 9.37 -1.47
CA VAL A 64 1.90 10.34 -0.48
C VAL A 64 1.20 9.99 0.82
N ALA A 65 1.97 9.72 1.85
CA ALA A 65 1.43 9.19 3.10
C ALA A 65 2.09 9.83 4.31
N GLU A 66 1.43 9.67 5.45
CA GLU A 66 1.95 10.13 6.72
C GLU A 66 3.32 9.51 7.01
N SER A 67 4.20 10.27 7.64
CA SER A 67 5.53 9.79 8.01
C SER A 67 5.42 8.51 8.85
N GLY A 68 6.27 7.54 8.56
CA GLY A 68 6.27 6.26 9.27
C GLY A 68 5.31 5.22 8.71
N THR A 69 4.60 5.55 7.64
CA THR A 69 3.73 4.57 6.97
C THR A 69 4.59 3.49 6.31
N TYR A 70 4.21 2.23 6.51
CA TYR A 70 4.89 1.10 5.87
C TYR A 70 4.28 0.89 4.48
N ILE A 71 4.90 1.46 3.45
CA ILE A 71 4.36 1.44 2.09
C ILE A 71 4.35 0.05 1.48
N LYS A 72 5.41 -0.71 1.70
CA LYS A 72 5.48 -2.08 1.19
C LYS A 72 4.29 -2.90 1.69
N GLU A 73 4.00 -2.78 2.97
CA GLU A 73 2.90 -3.49 3.61
C GLU A 73 1.53 -2.97 3.16
N LEU A 74 1.43 -1.68 2.83
CA LEU A 74 0.22 -1.12 2.25
C LEU A 74 -0.13 -1.83 0.93
N ILE A 75 0.87 -2.19 0.17
CA ILE A 75 0.68 -2.87 -1.11
C ILE A 75 0.44 -4.36 -0.92
N THR A 76 1.31 -5.03 -0.16
CA THR A 76 1.25 -6.48 0.03
C THR A 76 0.17 -6.94 1.00
N GLY A 77 -0.19 -6.10 1.96
CA GLY A 77 -1.14 -6.45 3.01
C GLY A 77 -0.51 -7.16 4.20
N ASP A 78 0.71 -7.66 4.05
CA ASP A 78 1.46 -8.36 5.10
C ASP A 78 0.59 -9.37 5.87
N GLU A 79 -0.07 -10.25 5.13
CA GLU A 79 -0.95 -11.29 5.68
C GLU A 79 -2.07 -10.75 6.58
N GLY A 80 -2.61 -9.60 6.21
CA GLY A 80 -3.72 -8.97 6.94
C GLY A 80 -3.28 -8.02 8.04
N ARG A 81 -1.98 -7.77 8.19
CA ARG A 81 -1.48 -6.82 9.18
C ARG A 81 -1.72 -5.36 8.79
N THR A 82 -1.89 -5.10 7.50
CA THR A 82 -2.30 -3.77 7.01
C THR A 82 -3.70 -3.87 6.44
N VAL A 83 -4.61 -3.07 6.93
CA VAL A 83 -6.02 -3.08 6.51
C VAL A 83 -6.49 -1.64 6.33
N PRO A 84 -7.02 -1.28 5.17
CA PRO A 84 -7.06 -2.07 3.94
C PRO A 84 -5.72 -2.08 3.23
N SER A 85 -5.51 -3.02 2.33
CA SER A 85 -4.31 -3.07 1.49
C SER A 85 -4.70 -3.14 0.02
N ILE A 86 -3.76 -2.77 -0.85
CA ILE A 86 -4.02 -2.79 -2.29
C ILE A 86 -4.27 -4.23 -2.77
N SER A 87 -3.45 -5.18 -2.32
CA SER A 87 -3.62 -6.59 -2.67
C SER A 87 -4.99 -7.13 -2.30
N GLU A 88 -5.46 -6.77 -1.11
CA GLU A 88 -6.79 -7.20 -0.65
C GLU A 88 -7.90 -6.57 -1.49
N MET A 89 -7.78 -5.28 -1.76
CA MET A 89 -8.80 -4.54 -2.51
C MET A 89 -8.98 -5.05 -3.93
N ILE A 90 -7.89 -5.42 -4.60
CA ILE A 90 -7.97 -5.90 -5.97
C ILE A 90 -8.08 -7.43 -6.05
N GLY A 91 -7.91 -8.13 -4.93
CA GLY A 91 -8.03 -9.58 -4.86
C GLY A 91 -6.89 -10.33 -5.54
N ILE A 92 -5.75 -9.67 -5.75
CA ILE A 92 -4.57 -10.26 -6.39
C ILE A 92 -3.36 -10.01 -5.50
N PRO A 93 -2.63 -11.06 -5.09
CA PRO A 93 -1.40 -10.86 -4.32
C PRO A 93 -0.41 -10.02 -5.10
N CYS A 94 0.13 -9.01 -4.46
CA CYS A 94 1.07 -8.08 -5.09
C CYS A 94 2.35 -7.99 -4.29
N GLU A 95 3.43 -7.63 -4.96
CA GLU A 95 4.70 -7.34 -4.32
C GLU A 95 5.25 -6.02 -4.84
N VAL A 96 6.19 -5.44 -4.11
CA VAL A 96 6.79 -4.17 -4.48
C VAL A 96 8.11 -4.43 -5.19
N LYS A 97 8.23 -3.94 -6.42
CA LYS A 97 9.47 -4.02 -7.19
C LYS A 97 10.33 -2.80 -6.95
N GLU A 98 9.70 -1.64 -6.89
CA GLU A 98 10.38 -0.38 -6.78
C GLU A 98 9.48 0.59 -6.02
N LEU A 99 10.03 1.27 -5.02
CA LEU A 99 9.27 2.23 -4.23
C LEU A 99 9.50 3.65 -4.73
N ASP A 100 8.41 4.31 -5.09
CA ASP A 100 8.41 5.73 -5.42
C ASP A 100 7.44 6.40 -4.44
N VAL A 101 7.98 6.79 -3.29
CA VAL A 101 7.17 7.31 -2.19
C VAL A 101 7.69 8.67 -1.76
N ILE A 102 6.76 9.59 -1.57
CA ILE A 102 7.06 10.87 -0.97
C ILE A 102 6.43 10.88 0.41
N ASP A 103 7.26 10.86 1.45
CA ASP A 103 6.76 10.93 2.82
C ASP A 103 6.36 12.35 3.17
N VAL A 104 5.19 12.46 3.78
CA VAL A 104 4.71 13.72 4.32
C VAL A 104 4.79 13.61 5.84
N LYS A 105 5.48 14.55 6.45
CA LYS A 105 5.61 14.57 7.91
C LYS A 105 4.26 14.90 8.51
N GLY A 106 3.81 14.08 9.44
CA GLY A 106 2.58 14.32 10.18
C GLY A 106 2.73 15.55 11.06
N GLU A 107 1.71 16.34 11.10
CA GLU A 107 1.66 17.54 11.93
C GLU A 107 0.81 17.29 13.17
#